data_4f24c5bcd9ff3984909c4680c5df174e
#
_entry.id   4f24c5bcd9ff3984909c4680c5df174e
#
_cell.length_a   1.000
_cell.length_b   1.000
_cell.length_c   1.000
_cell.angle_alpha   90.00
_cell.angle_beta   90.00
_cell.angle_gamma   90.00
#
_symmetry.space_group_name_H-M   'P 1'
#
loop_
_entity.id
_entity.type
_entity.pdbx_description
1 polymer ?
#
loop_
_entity_poly.entity_id
_entity_poly.type
_entity_poly.pdbx_seq_one_letter_code
_entity_poly.pdbx_strand_id
1 'polypeptide(L)'
;MDHAVATADEPRASPQRHLRWAEGVEAPAAGMRLFYPSGFSVSLDVPEAIAQFGHTADQITAILAAGEKKASKSPMAISKEHSAALYAYTEDSPLYRQLNYAMRTPSTPSNPTDNQLKLFADYIFHAERALNCMPTHVSSIAGPVFRGVNTLLNPAIYAPGKRITWQAFTSSTRKQAVTLTFLDKLPGRKLQGSVFIIQSSTAKDISFFSEYPHEEEVVFAPNSGFQVEKVLRTEGEKQSVLSDLAAYDMSDLDVYLLHQVA
;
A
#
# COMPACT_ATOMS: atom_id res chain seq x y z
N MET A 1 -2.15 -12.80 -45.26
CA MET A 1 -2.98 -13.16 -44.08
C MET A 1 -2.24 -12.68 -42.85
N ASP A 2 -2.50 -11.42 -42.49
CA ASP A 2 -1.88 -10.79 -41.33
C ASP A 2 -2.66 -11.21 -40.09
N HIS A 3 -2.00 -12.00 -39.23
CA HIS A 3 -2.49 -12.25 -37.90
C HIS A 3 -2.15 -11.04 -37.02
N ALA A 4 -3.12 -10.15 -36.85
CA ALA A 4 -3.07 -9.13 -35.81
C ALA A 4 -3.01 -9.86 -34.46
N VAL A 5 -1.87 -9.79 -33.80
CA VAL A 5 -1.72 -10.16 -32.39
C VAL A 5 -2.50 -9.11 -31.58
N ALA A 6 -3.62 -9.52 -31.01
CA ALA A 6 -4.36 -8.69 -30.08
C ALA A 6 -3.47 -8.43 -28.87
N THR A 7 -3.01 -7.20 -28.74
CA THR A 7 -2.39 -6.70 -27.51
C THR A 7 -3.47 -6.74 -26.43
N ALA A 8 -3.27 -7.61 -25.41
CA ALA A 8 -4.11 -7.61 -24.23
C ALA A 8 -4.15 -6.18 -23.67
N ASP A 9 -5.36 -5.62 -23.53
CA ASP A 9 -5.57 -4.34 -22.89
C ASP A 9 -5.02 -4.42 -21.46
N GLU A 10 -3.86 -3.77 -21.19
CA GLU A 10 -3.36 -3.61 -19.84
C GLU A 10 -4.41 -2.81 -19.04
N PRO A 11 -4.88 -3.31 -17.89
CA PRO A 11 -5.83 -2.56 -17.07
C PRO A 11 -5.18 -1.24 -16.66
N ARG A 12 -5.67 -0.14 -17.21
CA ARG A 12 -5.23 1.20 -16.79
C ARG A 12 -5.65 1.43 -15.36
N ALA A 13 -4.68 1.57 -14.45
CA ALA A 13 -4.98 2.06 -13.11
C ALA A 13 -5.63 3.44 -13.21
N SER A 14 -6.63 3.73 -12.38
CA SER A 14 -7.19 5.07 -12.33
C SER A 14 -6.09 6.07 -11.90
N PRO A 15 -6.13 7.33 -12.35
CA PRO A 15 -5.16 8.35 -11.94
C PRO A 15 -5.04 8.50 -10.41
N GLN A 16 -6.11 8.21 -9.69
CA GLN A 16 -6.15 8.29 -8.22
C GLN A 16 -5.39 7.15 -7.54
N ARG A 17 -5.29 5.99 -8.17
CA ARG A 17 -4.57 4.84 -7.62
C ARG A 17 -3.05 5.03 -7.56
N HIS A 18 -2.48 5.79 -8.49
CA HIS A 18 -1.05 6.15 -8.44
C HIS A 18 -0.69 6.84 -7.13
N LEU A 19 -1.57 7.72 -6.63
CA LEU A 19 -1.35 8.43 -5.37
C LEU A 19 -1.34 7.48 -4.16
N ARG A 20 -2.15 6.43 -4.15
CA ARG A 20 -2.19 5.46 -3.05
C ARG A 20 -0.82 4.85 -2.76
N TRP A 21 -0.07 4.54 -3.80
CA TRP A 21 1.23 3.89 -3.68
C TRP A 21 2.38 4.88 -3.53
N ALA A 22 2.27 6.09 -4.06
CA ALA A 22 3.28 7.13 -3.93
C ALA A 22 3.39 7.69 -2.51
N GLU A 23 2.28 7.70 -1.78
CA GLU A 23 2.20 8.34 -0.48
C GLU A 23 3.06 7.69 0.61
N GLY A 24 3.76 8.51 1.37
CA GLY A 24 4.48 8.13 2.60
C GLY A 24 5.91 7.64 2.43
N VAL A 25 6.40 7.48 1.20
CA VAL A 25 7.79 7.07 0.95
C VAL A 25 8.76 8.24 0.79
N GLU A 26 8.26 9.44 0.47
CA GLU A 26 9.11 10.61 0.18
C GLU A 26 9.89 11.08 1.39
N ALA A 27 9.28 11.06 2.57
CA ALA A 27 9.88 11.47 3.82
C ALA A 27 9.36 10.59 4.97
N PRO A 28 9.85 9.35 5.10
CA PRO A 28 9.49 8.54 6.27
C PRO A 28 9.99 9.25 7.52
N ALA A 29 9.09 9.53 8.45
CA ALA A 29 9.47 10.17 9.69
C ALA A 29 10.36 9.24 10.52
N ALA A 30 11.25 9.83 11.30
CA ALA A 30 12.03 9.07 12.27
C ALA A 30 11.11 8.60 13.42
N GLY A 31 11.00 7.29 13.60
CA GLY A 31 10.32 6.68 14.73
C GLY A 31 8.83 6.39 14.53
N MET A 32 8.26 5.76 15.55
CA MET A 32 6.85 5.36 15.60
C MET A 32 5.94 6.56 15.88
N ARG A 33 4.74 6.51 15.32
CA ARG A 33 3.69 7.50 15.57
C ARG A 33 2.53 6.85 16.34
N LEU A 34 2.01 7.57 17.32
CA LEU A 34 0.80 7.18 18.04
C LEU A 34 -0.43 7.65 17.25
N PHE A 35 -1.33 6.73 16.93
CA PHE A 35 -2.55 7.02 16.16
C PHE A 35 -3.77 7.17 17.07
N TYR A 36 -3.69 6.69 18.28
CA TYR A 36 -4.79 6.72 19.23
C TYR A 36 -4.57 7.81 20.28
N PRO A 37 -5.59 8.64 20.57
CA PRO A 37 -5.51 9.57 21.67
C PRO A 37 -5.40 8.83 23.02
N SER A 38 -4.86 9.50 24.03
CA SER A 38 -4.81 8.94 25.40
C SER A 38 -6.22 8.56 25.86
N GLY A 39 -6.38 7.35 26.37
CA GLY A 39 -7.67 6.82 26.82
C GLY A 39 -8.62 6.42 25.68
N PHE A 40 -8.10 6.24 24.45
CA PHE A 40 -8.92 5.79 23.33
C PHE A 40 -9.65 4.49 23.64
N SER A 41 -10.93 4.47 23.34
CA SER A 41 -11.74 3.26 23.20
C SER A 41 -12.58 3.38 21.93
N VAL A 42 -12.73 2.30 21.20
CA VAL A 42 -13.55 2.28 19.97
C VAL A 42 -14.97 2.70 20.30
N SER A 43 -15.52 3.63 19.55
CA SER A 43 -16.87 4.20 19.76
C SER A 43 -17.76 4.08 18.52
N LEU A 44 -17.19 4.10 17.32
CA LEU A 44 -17.90 3.96 16.05
C LEU A 44 -17.77 2.54 15.53
N ASP A 45 -18.84 2.01 14.98
CA ASP A 45 -18.79 0.79 14.19
C ASP A 45 -18.16 1.03 12.81
N VAL A 46 -17.96 -0.03 12.00
CA VAL A 46 -17.31 0.09 10.69
C VAL A 46 -18.05 1.03 9.73
N PRO A 47 -19.39 0.97 9.56
CA PRO A 47 -20.14 1.91 8.75
C PRO A 47 -19.93 3.37 9.16
N GLU A 48 -20.06 3.66 10.45
CA GLU A 48 -19.91 5.00 11.01
C GLU A 48 -18.48 5.52 10.85
N ALA A 49 -17.49 4.65 11.06
CA ALA A 49 -16.08 4.98 10.87
C ALA A 49 -15.74 5.27 9.40
N ILE A 50 -16.32 4.53 8.44
CA ILE A 50 -16.18 4.81 7.00
C ILE A 50 -16.84 6.13 6.61
N ALA A 51 -17.98 6.47 7.22
CA ALA A 51 -18.67 7.73 6.97
C ALA A 51 -17.80 8.97 7.26
N GLN A 52 -16.84 8.87 8.19
CA GLN A 52 -15.91 9.97 8.52
C GLN A 52 -15.05 10.42 7.33
N PHE A 53 -14.93 9.60 6.30
CA PHE A 53 -14.18 9.92 5.07
C PHE A 53 -15.06 10.52 3.95
N GLY A 54 -16.33 10.85 4.26
CA GLY A 54 -17.25 11.50 3.33
C GLY A 54 -17.94 10.54 2.37
N HIS A 55 -17.98 9.23 2.68
CA HIS A 55 -18.77 8.28 1.90
C HIS A 55 -20.27 8.54 2.12
N THR A 56 -21.05 8.42 1.03
CA THR A 56 -22.51 8.48 1.10
C THR A 56 -23.08 7.18 1.68
N ALA A 57 -24.33 7.23 2.15
CA ALA A 57 -25.02 6.04 2.65
C ALA A 57 -25.08 4.90 1.62
N ASP A 58 -25.25 5.22 0.34
CA ASP A 58 -25.27 4.21 -0.74
C ASP A 58 -23.90 3.58 -0.94
N GLN A 59 -22.82 4.37 -0.89
CA GLN A 59 -21.45 3.85 -0.97
C GLN A 59 -21.14 2.94 0.21
N ILE A 60 -21.49 3.34 1.41
CA ILE A 60 -21.30 2.53 2.62
C ILE A 60 -22.09 1.22 2.49
N THR A 61 -23.33 1.26 2.03
CA THR A 61 -24.15 0.07 1.81
C THR A 61 -23.48 -0.87 0.80
N ALA A 62 -22.94 -0.35 -0.29
CA ALA A 62 -22.22 -1.15 -1.29
C ALA A 62 -20.94 -1.79 -0.71
N ILE A 63 -20.17 -1.05 0.08
CA ILE A 63 -18.96 -1.53 0.77
C ILE A 63 -19.30 -2.68 1.73
N LEU A 64 -20.35 -2.52 2.54
CA LEU A 64 -20.80 -3.55 3.49
C LEU A 64 -21.26 -4.81 2.76
N ALA A 65 -22.03 -4.69 1.69
CA ALA A 65 -22.47 -5.81 0.86
C ALA A 65 -21.29 -6.55 0.22
N ALA A 66 -20.28 -5.80 -0.28
CA ALA A 66 -19.07 -6.40 -0.82
C ALA A 66 -18.26 -7.13 0.27
N GLY A 67 -18.11 -6.52 1.44
CA GLY A 67 -17.45 -7.14 2.60
C GLY A 67 -18.14 -8.42 3.05
N GLU A 68 -19.46 -8.42 3.18
CA GLU A 68 -20.25 -9.60 3.54
C GLU A 68 -20.09 -10.73 2.51
N LYS A 69 -20.18 -10.40 1.22
CA LYS A 69 -19.98 -11.36 0.13
C LYS A 69 -18.58 -11.98 0.16
N LYS A 70 -17.55 -11.21 0.51
CA LYS A 70 -16.18 -11.72 0.62
C LYS A 70 -15.99 -12.54 1.90
N ALA A 71 -16.51 -12.09 3.04
CA ALA A 71 -16.45 -12.82 4.30
C ALA A 71 -17.13 -14.19 4.19
N SER A 72 -18.32 -14.27 3.55
CA SER A 72 -19.07 -15.52 3.37
C SER A 72 -18.35 -16.57 2.52
N LYS A 73 -17.40 -16.15 1.67
CA LYS A 73 -16.60 -17.02 0.79
C LYS A 73 -15.17 -17.23 1.30
N SER A 74 -14.81 -16.56 2.38
CA SER A 74 -13.44 -16.59 2.91
C SER A 74 -13.17 -17.92 3.63
N PRO A 75 -11.99 -18.53 3.42
CA PRO A 75 -11.52 -19.62 4.25
C PRO A 75 -11.04 -19.17 5.64
N MET A 76 -10.96 -17.85 5.86
CA MET A 76 -10.49 -17.24 7.10
C MET A 76 -11.67 -16.83 7.98
N ALA A 77 -11.51 -16.99 9.29
CA ALA A 77 -12.48 -16.51 10.28
C ALA A 77 -12.38 -14.98 10.40
N ILE A 78 -13.16 -14.26 9.63
CA ILE A 78 -13.27 -12.80 9.65
C ILE A 78 -14.74 -12.38 9.69
N SER A 79 -15.06 -11.34 10.46
CA SER A 79 -16.40 -10.78 10.46
C SER A 79 -16.67 -10.03 9.16
N LYS A 80 -17.95 -9.86 8.82
CA LYS A 80 -18.37 -9.08 7.64
C LYS A 80 -17.94 -7.62 7.74
N GLU A 81 -17.95 -7.06 8.94
CA GLU A 81 -17.52 -5.69 9.24
C GLU A 81 -16.02 -5.52 9.00
N HIS A 82 -15.19 -6.43 9.51
CA HIS A 82 -13.74 -6.40 9.26
C HIS A 82 -13.41 -6.62 7.79
N SER A 83 -14.15 -7.51 7.11
CA SER A 83 -14.03 -7.69 5.66
C SER A 83 -14.37 -6.41 4.90
N ALA A 84 -15.43 -5.70 5.33
CA ALA A 84 -15.82 -4.42 4.74
C ALA A 84 -14.76 -3.32 4.98
N ALA A 85 -14.13 -3.29 6.16
CA ALA A 85 -13.05 -2.35 6.43
C ALA A 85 -11.84 -2.57 5.50
N LEU A 86 -11.44 -3.83 5.24
CA LEU A 86 -10.38 -4.13 4.27
C LEU A 86 -10.79 -3.75 2.85
N TYR A 87 -12.02 -4.08 2.45
CA TYR A 87 -12.53 -3.73 1.13
C TYR A 87 -12.52 -2.20 0.92
N ALA A 88 -13.06 -1.43 1.88
CA ALA A 88 -13.07 0.04 1.83
C ALA A 88 -11.66 0.64 1.68
N TYR A 89 -10.66 0.05 2.33
CA TYR A 89 -9.26 0.49 2.19
C TYR A 89 -8.74 0.33 0.77
N THR A 90 -9.19 -0.69 0.04
CA THR A 90 -8.69 -0.99 -1.31
C THR A 90 -9.45 -0.27 -2.43
N GLU A 91 -10.62 0.31 -2.14
CA GLU A 91 -11.39 1.06 -3.12
C GLU A 91 -10.64 2.30 -3.62
N ASP A 92 -10.93 2.73 -4.84
CA ASP A 92 -10.47 4.02 -5.37
C ASP A 92 -11.32 5.16 -4.81
N SER A 93 -11.15 5.46 -3.54
CA SER A 93 -11.95 6.42 -2.76
C SER A 93 -11.05 7.42 -2.02
N PRO A 94 -11.61 8.49 -1.43
CA PRO A 94 -10.85 9.40 -0.57
C PRO A 94 -10.27 8.75 0.68
N LEU A 95 -10.83 7.62 1.15
CA LEU A 95 -10.51 7.01 2.43
C LEU A 95 -9.01 6.79 2.62
N TYR A 96 -8.40 5.95 1.77
CA TYR A 96 -6.99 5.59 1.95
C TYR A 96 -6.05 6.81 1.84
N ARG A 97 -6.41 7.82 1.02
CA ARG A 97 -5.60 9.04 0.87
C ARG A 97 -5.63 9.88 2.13
N GLN A 98 -6.83 10.20 2.63
CA GLN A 98 -7.01 11.00 3.83
C GLN A 98 -6.42 10.31 5.05
N LEU A 99 -6.68 9.00 5.18
CA LEU A 99 -6.15 8.17 6.26
C LEU A 99 -4.62 8.18 6.26
N ASN A 100 -4.02 7.74 5.17
CA ASN A 100 -2.57 7.63 5.08
C ASN A 100 -1.88 8.99 5.16
N TYR A 101 -2.46 10.05 4.61
CA TYR A 101 -1.97 11.42 4.77
C TYR A 101 -1.95 11.82 6.26
N ALA A 102 -3.06 11.64 6.97
CA ALA A 102 -3.13 11.97 8.39
C ALA A 102 -2.14 11.15 9.23
N MET A 103 -1.96 9.86 8.90
CA MET A 103 -1.06 8.97 9.64
C MET A 103 0.42 9.32 9.48
N ARG A 104 0.87 9.81 8.33
CA ARG A 104 2.29 10.11 8.07
C ARG A 104 2.68 11.57 8.25
N THR A 105 1.72 12.50 8.15
CA THR A 105 2.00 13.93 8.18
C THR A 105 2.01 14.44 9.62
N PRO A 106 3.14 14.96 10.14
CA PRO A 106 3.17 15.57 11.47
C PRO A 106 2.18 16.72 11.59
N SER A 107 1.51 16.80 12.74
CA SER A 107 0.58 17.90 13.01
C SER A 107 1.34 19.21 13.23
N THR A 108 0.82 20.27 12.62
CA THR A 108 1.33 21.65 12.82
C THR A 108 0.13 22.59 13.07
N PRO A 109 0.33 23.78 13.62
CA PRO A 109 -0.74 24.75 13.80
C PRO A 109 -1.48 25.10 12.50
N SER A 110 -0.77 25.12 11.36
CA SER A 110 -1.32 25.39 10.03
C SER A 110 -1.92 24.15 9.36
N ASN A 111 -1.58 22.93 9.84
CA ASN A 111 -2.09 21.66 9.31
C ASN A 111 -2.30 20.66 10.47
N PRO A 112 -3.44 20.76 11.18
CA PRO A 112 -3.70 19.99 12.41
C PRO A 112 -4.13 18.56 12.11
N THR A 113 -3.23 17.71 11.59
CA THR A 113 -3.51 16.30 11.25
C THR A 113 -3.89 15.45 12.45
N ASP A 114 -3.51 15.84 13.68
CA ASP A 114 -3.95 15.14 14.90
C ASP A 114 -5.46 15.17 15.10
N ASN A 115 -6.14 16.21 14.63
CA ASN A 115 -7.60 16.26 14.65
C ASN A 115 -8.20 15.25 13.65
N GLN A 116 -7.57 15.10 12.50
CA GLN A 116 -7.97 14.07 11.53
C GLN A 116 -7.71 12.66 12.08
N LEU A 117 -6.56 12.43 12.73
CA LEU A 117 -6.26 11.15 13.36
C LEU A 117 -7.28 10.79 14.45
N LYS A 118 -7.71 11.75 15.25
CA LYS A 118 -8.79 11.52 16.23
C LYS A 118 -10.10 11.10 15.56
N LEU A 119 -10.43 11.73 14.43
CA LEU A 119 -11.62 11.41 13.64
C LEU A 119 -11.54 10.01 13.02
N PHE A 120 -10.34 9.58 12.61
CA PHE A 120 -10.11 8.32 11.90
C PHE A 120 -9.70 7.16 12.82
N ALA A 121 -9.55 7.41 14.14
CA ALA A 121 -9.02 6.42 15.09
C ALA A 121 -9.83 5.12 15.13
N ASP A 122 -11.17 5.21 15.08
CA ASP A 122 -12.03 4.03 15.06
C ASP A 122 -11.82 3.20 13.79
N TYR A 123 -11.69 3.85 12.63
CA TYR A 123 -11.38 3.13 11.39
C TYR A 123 -9.99 2.48 11.43
N ILE A 124 -8.97 3.17 11.93
CA ILE A 124 -7.62 2.59 12.12
C ILE A 124 -7.72 1.34 12.97
N PHE A 125 -8.45 1.39 14.08
CA PHE A 125 -8.67 0.25 14.96
C PHE A 125 -9.31 -0.94 14.22
N HIS A 126 -10.40 -0.70 13.47
CA HIS A 126 -11.07 -1.75 12.71
C HIS A 126 -10.18 -2.34 11.60
N ALA A 127 -9.44 -1.50 10.88
CA ALA A 127 -8.51 -1.95 9.85
C ALA A 127 -7.35 -2.78 10.42
N GLU A 128 -6.76 -2.39 11.55
CA GLU A 128 -5.73 -3.18 12.23
C GLU A 128 -6.27 -4.53 12.74
N ARG A 129 -7.49 -4.54 13.31
CA ARG A 129 -8.17 -5.78 13.72
C ARG A 129 -8.41 -6.70 12.54
N ALA A 130 -8.86 -6.15 11.43
CA ALA A 130 -9.08 -6.90 10.20
C ALA A 130 -7.76 -7.48 9.65
N LEU A 131 -6.69 -6.68 9.60
CA LEU A 131 -5.35 -7.14 9.19
C LEU A 131 -4.84 -8.28 10.08
N ASN A 132 -5.10 -8.23 11.38
CA ASN A 132 -4.66 -9.30 12.29
C ASN A 132 -5.32 -10.64 12.01
N CYS A 133 -6.49 -10.66 11.35
CA CYS A 133 -7.13 -11.89 10.87
C CYS A 133 -6.50 -12.45 9.59
N MET A 134 -5.66 -11.67 8.90
CA MET A 134 -5.13 -12.05 7.59
C MET A 134 -3.87 -12.91 7.69
N PRO A 135 -3.65 -13.80 6.70
CA PRO A 135 -2.42 -14.56 6.61
C PRO A 135 -1.20 -13.65 6.52
N THR A 136 -0.15 -14.02 7.24
CA THR A 136 1.13 -13.31 7.16
C THR A 136 1.89 -13.76 5.93
N HIS A 137 2.32 -12.79 5.11
CA HIS A 137 3.25 -13.03 4.03
C HIS A 137 4.69 -13.01 4.57
N VAL A 138 5.38 -14.14 4.46
CA VAL A 138 6.78 -14.28 4.88
C VAL A 138 7.64 -14.50 3.66
N SER A 139 8.50 -13.56 3.33
CA SER A 139 9.29 -13.56 2.08
C SER A 139 10.29 -14.71 1.98
N SER A 140 10.78 -15.25 3.09
CA SER A 140 11.65 -16.43 3.08
C SER A 140 10.95 -17.70 2.54
N ILE A 141 9.61 -17.71 2.52
CA ILE A 141 8.80 -18.83 2.04
C ILE A 141 8.16 -18.50 0.68
N ALA A 142 7.63 -17.30 0.54
CA ALA A 142 6.75 -16.90 -0.57
C ALA A 142 7.39 -15.87 -1.54
N GLY A 143 8.67 -15.55 -1.35
CA GLY A 143 9.39 -14.54 -2.14
C GLY A 143 9.16 -13.10 -1.66
N PRO A 144 9.91 -12.14 -2.21
CA PRO A 144 9.80 -10.73 -1.85
C PRO A 144 8.46 -10.15 -2.29
N VAL A 145 8.09 -9.02 -1.69
CA VAL A 145 6.99 -8.19 -2.17
C VAL A 145 7.54 -6.91 -2.80
N PHE A 146 6.75 -6.32 -3.68
CA PHE A 146 7.16 -5.19 -4.51
C PHE A 146 6.26 -3.99 -4.25
N ARG A 147 6.85 -2.79 -4.31
CA ARG A 147 6.10 -1.55 -4.25
C ARG A 147 6.67 -0.57 -5.28
N GLY A 148 5.84 -0.14 -6.23
CA GLY A 148 6.18 0.92 -7.19
C GLY A 148 5.63 2.26 -6.72
N VAL A 149 6.38 3.35 -6.93
CA VAL A 149 5.93 4.72 -6.73
C VAL A 149 6.51 5.62 -7.83
N ASN A 150 5.73 6.58 -8.30
CA ASN A 150 6.13 7.51 -9.37
C ASN A 150 6.98 8.69 -8.88
N THR A 151 7.71 8.50 -7.80
CA THR A 151 8.53 9.52 -7.14
C THR A 151 9.97 9.06 -7.03
N LEU A 152 10.92 9.95 -7.35
CA LEU A 152 12.33 9.77 -7.03
C LEU A 152 12.56 10.16 -5.57
N LEU A 153 13.25 9.30 -4.84
CA LEU A 153 13.40 9.44 -3.40
C LEU A 153 14.67 10.20 -3.03
N ASN A 154 14.68 10.80 -1.84
CA ASN A 154 15.88 11.42 -1.30
C ASN A 154 16.94 10.34 -0.97
N PRO A 155 18.07 10.29 -1.69
CA PRO A 155 19.07 9.24 -1.51
C PRO A 155 19.76 9.29 -0.14
N ALA A 156 19.71 10.41 0.58
CA ALA A 156 20.25 10.48 1.93
C ALA A 156 19.39 9.74 2.96
N ILE A 157 18.07 9.69 2.72
CA ILE A 157 17.12 8.96 3.57
C ILE A 157 17.19 7.46 3.27
N TYR A 158 17.24 7.10 1.98
CA TYR A 158 17.25 5.73 1.49
C TYR A 158 18.65 5.19 1.20
N ALA A 159 19.67 5.66 1.93
CA ALA A 159 21.04 5.13 1.78
C ALA A 159 21.18 3.74 2.42
N PRO A 160 22.04 2.86 1.85
CA PRO A 160 22.31 1.56 2.43
C PRO A 160 22.69 1.64 3.92
N GLY A 161 22.15 0.74 4.72
CA GLY A 161 22.31 0.69 6.18
C GLY A 161 21.35 1.60 6.96
N LYS A 162 20.63 2.50 6.33
CA LYS A 162 19.64 3.35 7.01
C LYS A 162 18.41 2.54 7.41
N ARG A 163 17.88 2.88 8.59
CA ARG A 163 16.57 2.40 9.04
C ARG A 163 15.52 3.46 8.78
N ILE A 164 14.39 3.04 8.26
CA ILE A 164 13.23 3.87 7.94
C ILE A 164 11.98 3.26 8.58
N THR A 165 10.99 4.09 8.88
CA THR A 165 9.69 3.65 9.40
C THR A 165 8.59 4.20 8.52
N TRP A 166 7.78 3.33 7.95
CA TRP A 166 6.56 3.74 7.25
C TRP A 166 5.39 3.78 8.22
N GLN A 167 4.92 4.98 8.50
CA GLN A 167 3.96 5.22 9.59
C GLN A 167 2.53 4.86 9.24
N ALA A 168 2.15 4.94 7.97
CA ALA A 168 0.80 4.59 7.51
C ALA A 168 0.71 3.13 7.06
N PHE A 169 -0.51 2.66 6.83
CA PHE A 169 -0.72 1.41 6.11
C PHE A 169 0.00 1.46 4.76
N THR A 170 0.75 0.42 4.45
CA THR A 170 1.57 0.43 3.23
C THR A 170 1.26 -0.75 2.35
N SER A 171 0.62 -0.45 1.22
CA SER A 171 0.29 -1.43 0.18
C SER A 171 1.52 -1.82 -0.63
N SER A 172 1.63 -3.09 -0.89
CA SER A 172 2.64 -3.73 -1.75
C SER A 172 1.99 -4.87 -2.52
N THR A 173 2.69 -5.49 -3.44
CA THR A 173 2.19 -6.60 -4.25
C THR A 173 3.16 -7.77 -4.26
N ARG A 174 2.64 -8.98 -4.43
CA ARG A 174 3.47 -10.15 -4.73
C ARG A 174 3.85 -10.24 -6.22
N LYS A 175 3.17 -9.48 -7.09
CA LYS A 175 3.40 -9.45 -8.54
C LYS A 175 4.26 -8.28 -8.95
N GLN A 176 5.46 -8.57 -9.42
CA GLN A 176 6.41 -7.56 -9.88
C GLN A 176 5.80 -6.67 -10.99
N ALA A 177 5.12 -7.26 -11.97
CA ALA A 177 4.50 -6.54 -13.08
C ALA A 177 3.46 -5.48 -12.63
N VAL A 178 2.82 -5.66 -11.47
CA VAL A 178 1.87 -4.69 -10.93
C VAL A 178 2.54 -3.35 -10.59
N THR A 179 3.83 -3.33 -10.29
CA THR A 179 4.56 -2.08 -10.04
C THR A 179 4.53 -1.12 -11.23
N LEU A 180 4.43 -1.66 -12.47
CA LEU A 180 4.33 -0.85 -13.69
C LEU A 180 3.12 0.09 -13.70
N THR A 181 2.06 -0.25 -13.00
CA THR A 181 0.84 0.60 -12.92
C THR A 181 1.05 1.82 -12.03
N PHE A 182 2.12 1.84 -11.24
CA PHE A 182 2.45 2.90 -10.28
C PHE A 182 3.72 3.67 -10.60
N LEU A 183 4.32 3.39 -11.76
CA LEU A 183 5.49 4.09 -12.29
C LEU A 183 5.09 5.00 -13.45
N ASP A 184 5.81 6.09 -13.64
CA ASP A 184 5.64 6.91 -14.83
C ASP A 184 6.26 6.20 -16.03
N LYS A 185 5.49 6.14 -17.12
CA LYS A 185 5.91 5.57 -18.39
C LYS A 185 6.20 6.72 -19.38
N LEU A 186 7.48 6.92 -19.64
CA LEU A 186 7.96 7.94 -20.57
C LEU A 186 8.08 7.39 -22.02
N PRO A 187 8.21 8.26 -23.03
CA PRO A 187 8.48 7.84 -24.40
C PRO A 187 9.70 6.89 -24.50
N GLY A 188 9.65 5.94 -25.43
CA GLY A 188 10.74 4.96 -25.60
C GLY A 188 10.72 3.82 -24.59
N ARG A 189 9.56 3.55 -23.96
CA ARG A 189 9.39 2.52 -22.91
C ARG A 189 10.27 2.75 -21.68
N LYS A 190 10.60 4.00 -21.37
CA LYS A 190 11.40 4.37 -20.21
C LYS A 190 10.53 4.47 -18.96
N LEU A 191 11.00 3.94 -17.84
CA LEU A 191 10.34 4.02 -16.54
C LEU A 191 10.99 5.09 -15.68
N GLN A 192 10.16 5.84 -14.95
CA GLN A 192 10.61 6.80 -13.95
C GLN A 192 9.88 6.58 -12.63
N GLY A 193 10.60 6.71 -11.53
CA GLY A 193 10.08 6.54 -10.17
C GLY A 193 10.99 5.66 -9.33
N SER A 194 10.40 5.00 -8.34
CA SER A 194 11.14 4.10 -7.45
C SER A 194 10.43 2.77 -7.27
N VAL A 195 11.20 1.69 -7.21
CA VAL A 195 10.70 0.36 -6.88
C VAL A 195 11.39 -0.14 -5.62
N PHE A 196 10.60 -0.61 -4.69
CA PHE A 196 11.07 -1.32 -3.51
C PHE A 196 10.87 -2.82 -3.71
N ILE A 197 11.92 -3.58 -3.44
CA ILE A 197 11.91 -5.04 -3.32
C ILE A 197 12.10 -5.34 -1.84
N ILE A 198 11.08 -5.91 -1.20
CA ILE A 198 10.99 -5.93 0.26
C ILE A 198 10.98 -7.37 0.76
N GLN A 199 11.95 -7.72 1.60
CA GLN A 199 11.93 -8.94 2.40
C GLN A 199 11.01 -8.72 3.61
N SER A 200 9.81 -9.28 3.53
CA SER A 200 8.75 -9.11 4.53
C SER A 200 8.73 -10.25 5.53
N SER A 201 8.38 -9.94 6.78
CA SER A 201 8.12 -10.92 7.84
C SER A 201 6.72 -10.77 8.46
N THR A 202 6.06 -9.62 8.31
CA THR A 202 4.76 -9.34 8.96
C THR A 202 3.68 -8.78 8.05
N ALA A 203 3.97 -8.52 6.76
CA ALA A 203 2.96 -8.05 5.81
C ALA A 203 1.77 -9.02 5.76
N LYS A 204 0.58 -8.49 5.55
CA LYS A 204 -0.66 -9.26 5.54
C LYS A 204 -1.22 -9.37 4.14
N ASP A 205 -1.52 -10.60 3.71
CA ASP A 205 -2.15 -10.85 2.42
C ASP A 205 -3.63 -10.49 2.49
N ILE A 206 -4.03 -9.42 1.82
CA ILE A 206 -5.41 -8.96 1.75
C ILE A 206 -6.04 -9.17 0.37
N SER A 207 -5.34 -9.83 -0.54
CA SER A 207 -5.74 -9.96 -1.95
C SER A 207 -7.16 -10.50 -2.13
N PHE A 208 -7.58 -11.43 -1.27
CA PHE A 208 -8.94 -11.98 -1.30
C PHE A 208 -10.01 -10.92 -0.98
N PHE A 209 -9.71 -9.97 -0.10
CA PHE A 209 -10.64 -8.93 0.36
C PHE A 209 -10.53 -7.64 -0.45
N SER A 210 -9.49 -7.49 -1.26
CA SER A 210 -9.29 -6.32 -2.12
C SER A 210 -10.35 -6.19 -3.21
N GLU A 211 -10.71 -4.97 -3.56
CA GLU A 211 -11.48 -4.68 -4.78
C GLU A 211 -10.73 -5.14 -6.04
N TYR A 212 -9.40 -5.20 -5.97
CA TYR A 212 -8.50 -5.57 -7.07
C TYR A 212 -7.69 -6.85 -6.76
N PRO A 213 -8.33 -8.04 -6.71
CA PRO A 213 -7.66 -9.29 -6.31
C PRO A 213 -6.46 -9.65 -7.21
N HIS A 214 -6.49 -9.22 -8.48
CA HIS A 214 -5.43 -9.48 -9.46
C HIS A 214 -4.11 -8.79 -9.13
N GLU A 215 -4.12 -7.78 -8.26
CA GLU A 215 -2.91 -7.10 -7.79
C GLU A 215 -2.14 -7.89 -6.73
N GLU A 216 -2.74 -8.95 -6.20
CA GLU A 216 -2.15 -9.76 -5.12
C GLU A 216 -1.59 -8.89 -3.99
N GLU A 217 -2.42 -7.99 -3.51
CA GLU A 217 -2.05 -6.98 -2.54
C GLU A 217 -1.71 -7.58 -1.18
N VAL A 218 -0.58 -7.13 -0.64
CA VAL A 218 -0.19 -7.32 0.76
C VAL A 218 -0.02 -5.97 1.42
N VAL A 219 -0.37 -5.86 2.69
CA VAL A 219 -0.31 -4.59 3.43
C VAL A 219 0.58 -4.74 4.66
N PHE A 220 1.52 -3.81 4.79
CA PHE A 220 2.25 -3.62 6.03
C PHE A 220 1.40 -2.79 7.00
N ALA A 221 1.37 -3.23 8.25
CA ALA A 221 0.73 -2.46 9.32
C ALA A 221 1.43 -1.11 9.53
N PRO A 222 0.73 -0.14 10.12
CA PRO A 222 1.34 1.13 10.49
C PRO A 222 2.59 0.96 11.35
N ASN A 223 3.52 1.90 11.24
CA ASN A 223 4.81 1.90 11.94
C ASN A 223 5.73 0.72 11.59
N SER A 224 5.56 0.12 10.43
CA SER A 224 6.48 -0.93 9.98
C SER A 224 7.88 -0.37 9.73
N GLY A 225 8.87 -1.00 10.32
CA GLY A 225 10.29 -0.64 10.20
C GLY A 225 10.99 -1.42 9.10
N PHE A 226 11.93 -0.75 8.41
CA PHE A 226 12.72 -1.35 7.35
C PHE A 226 14.17 -0.89 7.44
N GLN A 227 15.09 -1.75 7.03
CA GLN A 227 16.48 -1.41 6.77
C GLN A 227 16.73 -1.41 5.28
N VAL A 228 17.34 -0.36 4.77
CA VAL A 228 17.81 -0.30 3.38
C VAL A 228 19.06 -1.16 3.27
N GLU A 229 18.99 -2.28 2.58
CA GLU A 229 20.13 -3.18 2.40
C GLU A 229 21.01 -2.72 1.24
N LYS A 230 20.39 -2.42 0.11
CA LYS A 230 21.10 -2.06 -1.12
C LYS A 230 20.27 -1.11 -1.98
N VAL A 231 20.95 -0.28 -2.74
CA VAL A 231 20.39 0.50 -3.86
C VAL A 231 21.01 -0.02 -5.14
N LEU A 232 20.20 -0.49 -6.08
CA LEU A 232 20.68 -0.99 -7.37
C LEU A 232 20.90 0.19 -8.31
N ARG A 233 22.11 0.30 -8.82
CA ARG A 233 22.55 1.47 -9.58
C ARG A 233 22.60 1.23 -11.08
N THR A 234 23.06 0.03 -11.47
CA THR A 234 23.22 -0.32 -12.86
C THR A 234 21.98 -0.97 -13.43
N GLU A 235 21.75 -0.81 -14.73
CA GLU A 235 20.62 -1.43 -15.39
C GLU A 235 20.68 -2.96 -15.31
N GLY A 236 21.86 -3.56 -15.44
CA GLY A 236 22.04 -5.00 -15.29
C GLY A 236 21.67 -5.52 -13.90
N GLU A 237 21.99 -4.79 -12.82
CA GLU A 237 21.55 -5.15 -11.47
C GLU A 237 20.01 -5.10 -11.38
N LYS A 238 19.39 -4.05 -11.93
CA LYS A 238 17.93 -3.88 -11.91
C LYS A 238 17.22 -4.98 -12.69
N GLN A 239 17.70 -5.28 -13.92
CA GLN A 239 17.16 -6.35 -14.76
C GLN A 239 17.28 -7.74 -14.13
N SER A 240 18.36 -8.00 -13.37
CA SER A 240 18.55 -9.29 -12.70
C SER A 240 17.51 -9.61 -11.63
N VAL A 241 16.85 -8.60 -11.08
CA VAL A 241 15.85 -8.74 -9.99
C VAL A 241 14.44 -8.29 -10.40
N LEU A 242 14.31 -7.49 -11.47
CA LEU A 242 13.04 -6.99 -12.01
C LEU A 242 12.78 -7.58 -13.40
N SER A 243 12.72 -8.92 -13.49
CA SER A 243 12.57 -9.65 -14.75
C SER A 243 11.32 -9.26 -15.55
N ASP A 244 10.19 -8.99 -14.86
CA ASP A 244 8.93 -8.60 -15.51
C ASP A 244 9.02 -7.19 -16.13
N LEU A 245 10.00 -6.38 -15.71
CA LEU A 245 10.26 -5.04 -16.20
C LEU A 245 11.40 -4.99 -17.20
N ALA A 246 12.05 -6.11 -17.51
CA ALA A 246 13.26 -6.17 -18.35
C ALA A 246 13.08 -5.62 -19.79
N ALA A 247 11.83 -5.54 -20.28
CA ALA A 247 11.51 -4.95 -21.57
C ALA A 247 11.50 -3.42 -21.58
N TYR A 248 11.72 -2.78 -20.43
CA TYR A 248 11.71 -1.33 -20.25
C TYR A 248 13.12 -0.80 -19.99
N ASP A 249 13.37 0.44 -20.40
CA ASP A 249 14.55 1.21 -19.98
C ASP A 249 14.37 1.67 -18.51
N MET A 250 15.20 1.17 -17.62
CA MET A 250 15.17 1.43 -16.18
C MET A 250 16.24 2.45 -15.74
N SER A 251 16.84 3.22 -16.68
CA SER A 251 17.91 4.18 -16.36
C SER A 251 17.48 5.23 -15.33
N ASP A 252 16.23 5.71 -15.41
CA ASP A 252 15.64 6.72 -14.49
C ASP A 252 14.81 6.10 -13.35
N LEU A 253 14.94 4.79 -13.14
CA LEU A 253 14.26 4.08 -12.08
C LEU A 253 15.20 3.88 -10.88
N ASP A 254 14.81 4.32 -9.71
CA ASP A 254 15.50 3.95 -8.47
C ASP A 254 15.00 2.59 -7.97
N VAL A 255 15.92 1.69 -7.57
CA VAL A 255 15.54 0.38 -7.05
C VAL A 255 16.22 0.13 -5.71
N TYR A 256 15.40 -0.14 -4.69
CA TYR A 256 15.81 -0.32 -3.29
C TYR A 256 15.51 -1.73 -2.82
N LEU A 257 16.49 -2.39 -2.23
CA LEU A 257 16.29 -3.63 -1.49
C LEU A 257 16.08 -3.28 -0.03
N LEU A 258 14.93 -3.67 0.51
CA LEU A 258 14.58 -3.45 1.90
C LEU A 258 14.42 -4.77 2.64
N HIS A 259 14.85 -4.79 3.88
CA HIS A 259 14.57 -5.86 4.84
C HIS A 259 13.68 -5.31 5.95
N GLN A 260 12.56 -5.96 6.23
CA GLN A 260 11.71 -5.57 7.35
C GLN A 260 12.40 -5.91 8.67
N VAL A 261 12.45 -4.93 9.56
CA VAL A 261 13.04 -5.06 10.91
C VAL A 261 11.95 -4.94 11.97
N ALA A 262 12.21 -5.59 13.10
CA ALA A 262 11.29 -5.54 14.25
C ALA A 262 11.29 -4.15 14.90
#